data_3ce09c02a6021c985148656aa13748d6
#
_entry.id   3ce09c02a6021c985148656aa13748d6
#
_cell.length_a   1.000
_cell.length_b   1.000
_cell.length_c   1.000
_cell.angle_alpha   90.00
_cell.angle_beta   90.00
_cell.angle_gamma   90.00
#
_symmetry.space_group_name_H-M   'P 1'
#
loop_
_entity.id
_entity.type
_entity.pdbx_description
1 polymer ?
#
loop_
_entity_poly.entity_id
_entity_poly.type
_entity_poly.pdbx_seq_one_letter_code
_entity_poly.pdbx_strand_id
1 'polypeptide(L)'
;SPLRIIPFRSLNPYKGSTQLITNRGFLSSEFGRKYYDEKEENEVPRDENFPTSQALAIEETLSDYYVYTITLELDRIGVVEVEDGKLLLPEERKFMSKELREKAVKDILDAITVFTRNIKHSSVLLKPLAVIGGAFDKVVPFFWDDVDYNADSGEINLEGVIETIESYSLKESNTILAINDRLKISNKKELNKFNLSKYPVKEIKNLADRLEIGEDNMWYLKE
;
A
#
# COMPACT_ATOMS: atom_id res chain seq x y z
N SER A 1 -11.72 -13.07 -1.29
CA SER A 1 -11.93 -11.61 -1.28
C SER A 1 -11.61 -11.04 -2.65
N PRO A 2 -12.44 -10.14 -3.22
CA PRO A 2 -12.17 -9.48 -4.49
C PRO A 2 -11.02 -8.45 -4.42
N LEU A 3 -10.62 -8.04 -3.23
CA LEU A 3 -9.48 -7.17 -2.98
C LEU A 3 -8.32 -8.00 -2.43
N ARG A 4 -7.16 -7.91 -3.08
CA ARG A 4 -5.90 -8.52 -2.64
C ARG A 4 -4.82 -7.47 -2.56
N ILE A 5 -4.08 -7.49 -1.48
CA ILE A 5 -2.94 -6.59 -1.25
C ILE A 5 -1.72 -7.48 -1.02
N ILE A 6 -0.72 -7.35 -1.88
CA ILE A 6 0.57 -8.01 -1.68
C ILE A 6 1.35 -7.20 -0.64
N PRO A 7 2.03 -7.85 0.31
CA PRO A 7 2.79 -7.17 1.36
C PRO A 7 3.77 -6.14 0.81
N PHE A 8 4.01 -5.10 1.60
CA PHE A 8 5.01 -4.07 1.29
C PHE A 8 6.40 -4.69 1.17
N ARG A 9 7.08 -4.38 0.09
CA ARG A 9 8.48 -4.71 -0.14
C ARG A 9 9.31 -3.42 -0.10
N SER A 10 10.36 -3.39 0.74
CA SER A 10 11.38 -2.34 0.69
C SER A 10 12.15 -2.43 -0.63
N LEU A 11 12.41 -1.29 -1.24
CA LEU A 11 13.22 -1.23 -2.47
C LEU A 11 14.72 -1.19 -2.17
N ASN A 12 15.12 -0.79 -0.95
CA ASN A 12 16.50 -0.85 -0.51
C ASN A 12 16.81 -2.15 0.22
N PRO A 13 18.05 -2.66 0.14
CA PRO A 13 18.54 -3.64 1.08
C PRO A 13 18.41 -3.11 2.52
N TYR A 14 18.03 -3.97 3.45
CA TYR A 14 17.89 -3.59 4.84
C TYR A 14 19.18 -2.95 5.38
N LYS A 15 19.12 -1.68 5.69
CA LYS A 15 20.17 -0.91 6.38
C LYS A 15 19.56 -0.38 7.67
N GLY A 16 19.31 -1.29 8.63
CA GLY A 16 18.72 -0.92 9.91
C GLY A 16 19.59 0.13 10.62
N SER A 17 18.98 1.25 10.96
CA SER A 17 19.55 2.23 11.90
C SER A 17 18.93 1.95 13.24
N THR A 18 19.74 1.58 14.21
CA THR A 18 19.32 1.39 15.59
C THR A 18 19.55 2.65 16.39
N GLN A 19 18.52 3.13 17.04
CA GLN A 19 18.60 4.23 17.99
C GLN A 19 18.41 3.69 19.40
N LEU A 20 19.36 3.97 20.28
CA LEU A 20 19.21 3.67 21.69
C LEU A 20 18.38 4.78 22.36
N ILE A 21 17.19 4.40 22.83
CA ILE A 21 16.33 5.30 23.60
C ILE A 21 16.58 5.00 25.08
N THR A 22 16.97 6.03 25.83
CA THR A 22 17.13 5.95 27.27
C THR A 22 16.04 6.79 27.94
N ASN A 23 15.21 6.18 28.78
CA ASN A 23 14.26 6.92 29.58
C ASN A 23 14.82 7.03 31.02
N ARG A 24 15.42 8.17 31.32
CA ARG A 24 15.81 8.51 32.71
C ARG A 24 14.56 8.92 33.47
N GLY A 25 14.20 8.18 34.47
CA GLY A 25 13.12 8.55 35.37
C GLY A 25 11.82 7.77 35.19
N PHE A 26 11.71 6.88 34.20
CA PHE A 26 10.53 6.03 34.10
C PHE A 26 10.36 5.15 35.34
N LEU A 27 11.44 4.48 35.77
CA LEU A 27 11.42 3.61 36.95
C LEU A 27 11.33 4.40 38.27
N SER A 28 11.76 5.67 38.28
CA SER A 28 11.60 6.54 39.46
C SER A 28 10.23 7.22 39.50
N SER A 29 9.43 7.15 38.44
CA SER A 29 8.07 7.66 38.42
C SER A 29 7.12 6.73 39.22
N GLU A 30 6.04 7.29 39.74
CA GLU A 30 5.01 6.55 40.45
C GLU A 30 4.44 5.41 39.55
N PHE A 31 4.30 5.69 38.25
CA PHE A 31 3.82 4.70 37.25
C PHE A 31 4.83 3.56 37.04
N GLY A 32 6.11 3.87 36.91
CA GLY A 32 7.15 2.87 36.75
C GLY A 32 7.33 1.98 37.96
N ARG A 33 7.22 2.55 39.18
CA ARG A 33 7.22 1.79 40.43
C ARG A 33 6.05 0.83 40.51
N LYS A 34 4.84 1.30 40.23
CA LYS A 34 3.64 0.47 40.19
C LYS A 34 3.74 -0.69 39.20
N TYR A 35 4.30 -0.43 38.02
CA TYR A 35 4.51 -1.46 36.99
C TYR A 35 5.50 -2.55 37.43
N TYR A 36 6.53 -2.18 38.20
CA TYR A 36 7.51 -3.14 38.74
C TYR A 36 6.91 -3.94 39.90
N ASP A 37 6.17 -3.29 40.82
CA ASP A 37 5.51 -3.93 41.95
C ASP A 37 4.50 -4.98 41.49
N GLU A 38 3.76 -4.70 40.38
CA GLU A 38 2.78 -5.66 39.85
C GLU A 38 3.42 -6.87 39.15
N LYS A 39 4.67 -6.75 38.64
CA LYS A 39 5.33 -7.86 37.93
C LYS A 39 6.19 -8.78 38.77
N GLU A 40 6.76 -8.30 39.86
CA GLU A 40 7.77 -9.07 40.59
C GLU A 40 7.26 -9.66 41.94
N GLU A 41 6.03 -9.40 42.36
CA GLU A 41 5.47 -9.86 43.68
C GLU A 41 6.39 -9.59 44.90
N ASN A 42 7.48 -8.84 44.67
CA ASN A 42 8.44 -8.50 45.72
C ASN A 42 8.34 -7.02 46.03
N GLU A 43 8.24 -6.65 47.28
CA GLU A 43 8.36 -5.29 47.76
C GLU A 43 9.69 -4.69 47.30
N VAL A 44 9.65 -3.81 46.31
CA VAL A 44 10.84 -3.06 45.90
C VAL A 44 11.22 -2.15 47.07
N PRO A 45 12.42 -2.30 47.66
CA PRO A 45 12.83 -1.47 48.79
C PRO A 45 12.76 0.02 48.40
N ARG A 46 12.12 0.82 49.21
CA ARG A 46 12.06 2.29 49.06
C ARG A 46 13.39 2.96 49.39
N ASP A 47 14.50 2.34 49.04
CA ASP A 47 15.81 2.86 49.36
C ASP A 47 16.17 4.01 48.42
N GLU A 48 16.80 5.06 48.94
CA GLU A 48 17.25 6.27 48.20
C GLU A 48 18.20 5.93 47.06
N ASN A 49 18.74 4.73 47.06
CA ASN A 49 19.62 4.17 46.04
C ASN A 49 18.91 3.28 45.03
N PHE A 50 17.60 3.48 44.74
CA PHE A 50 16.96 2.82 43.64
C PHE A 50 17.85 3.04 42.40
N PRO A 51 18.38 1.99 41.81
CA PRO A 51 19.26 2.17 40.67
C PRO A 51 18.48 3.00 39.64
N THR A 52 19.03 4.16 39.31
CA THR A 52 18.56 4.94 38.17
C THR A 52 18.84 4.15 36.90
N SER A 53 18.33 2.90 36.87
CA SER A 53 18.42 2.01 35.75
C SER A 53 17.65 2.67 34.64
N GLN A 54 18.40 3.12 33.66
CA GLN A 54 17.87 3.66 32.46
C GLN A 54 17.10 2.53 31.77
N ALA A 55 15.80 2.71 31.55
CA ALA A 55 15.10 1.81 30.65
C ALA A 55 15.73 1.99 29.28
N LEU A 56 16.48 0.99 28.84
CA LEU A 56 17.12 0.95 27.54
C LEU A 56 16.15 0.28 26.57
N ALA A 57 15.71 1.01 25.57
CA ALA A 57 14.97 0.46 24.45
C ALA A 57 15.76 0.68 23.16
N ILE A 58 15.91 -0.35 22.37
CA ILE A 58 16.49 -0.24 21.04
C ILE A 58 15.32 0.00 20.08
N GLU A 59 15.35 1.14 19.40
CA GLU A 59 14.40 1.44 18.34
C GLU A 59 15.10 1.30 16.99
N GLU A 60 14.50 0.53 16.11
CA GLU A 60 14.90 0.48 14.71
C GLU A 60 14.12 1.53 13.93
N THR A 61 14.84 2.41 13.24
CA THR A 61 14.24 3.38 12.32
C THR A 61 14.69 3.08 10.92
N LEU A 62 13.71 2.89 10.03
CA LEU A 62 13.95 2.69 8.60
C LEU A 62 13.19 3.76 7.83
N SER A 63 13.90 4.51 7.00
CA SER A 63 13.30 5.41 6.02
C SER A 63 13.63 4.88 4.64
N ASP A 64 12.61 4.41 3.91
CA ASP A 64 12.80 3.76 2.63
C ASP A 64 11.62 3.99 1.68
N TYR A 65 11.82 3.65 0.41
CA TYR A 65 10.75 3.48 -0.55
C TYR A 65 10.18 2.07 -0.45
N TYR A 66 8.87 2.00 -0.42
CA TYR A 66 8.14 0.74 -0.38
C TYR A 66 7.28 0.61 -1.61
N VAL A 67 7.27 -0.59 -2.18
CA VAL A 67 6.34 -0.97 -3.24
C VAL A 67 5.35 -1.99 -2.68
N TYR A 68 4.11 -1.88 -3.10
CA TYR A 68 3.07 -2.88 -2.83
C TYR A 68 2.10 -2.92 -4.02
N THR A 69 1.46 -4.05 -4.20
CA THR A 69 0.52 -4.25 -5.30
C THR A 69 -0.88 -4.49 -4.76
N ILE A 70 -1.84 -3.80 -5.36
CA ILE A 70 -3.25 -3.97 -5.09
C ILE A 70 -3.90 -4.56 -6.35
N THR A 71 -4.58 -5.69 -6.20
CA THR A 71 -5.37 -6.30 -7.25
C THR A 71 -6.84 -6.29 -6.84
N LEU A 72 -7.70 -5.77 -7.73
CA LEU A 72 -9.13 -5.65 -7.51
C LEU A 72 -9.88 -6.45 -8.59
N GLU A 73 -10.59 -7.49 -8.17
CA GLU A 73 -11.44 -8.31 -9.04
C GLU A 73 -12.80 -7.63 -9.21
N LEU A 74 -12.92 -6.76 -10.21
CA LEU A 74 -14.08 -5.88 -10.41
C LEU A 74 -15.38 -6.68 -10.62
N ASP A 75 -15.31 -7.81 -11.32
CA ASP A 75 -16.43 -8.70 -11.61
C ASP A 75 -17.04 -9.35 -10.36
N ARG A 76 -16.29 -9.39 -9.25
CA ARG A 76 -16.72 -9.96 -7.97
C ARG A 76 -17.18 -8.93 -6.95
N ILE A 77 -17.05 -7.65 -7.24
CA ILE A 77 -17.47 -6.58 -6.30
C ILE A 77 -18.98 -6.45 -6.32
N GLY A 78 -19.59 -6.59 -5.14
CA GLY A 78 -21.04 -6.52 -4.98
C GLY A 78 -21.78 -7.66 -5.64
N VAL A 79 -21.15 -8.85 -5.71
CA VAL A 79 -21.72 -10.07 -6.28
C VAL A 79 -21.87 -11.12 -5.19
N VAL A 80 -23.05 -11.72 -5.09
CA VAL A 80 -23.31 -12.86 -4.22
C VAL A 80 -22.98 -14.12 -5.00
N GLU A 81 -21.87 -14.76 -4.63
CA GLU A 81 -21.39 -15.99 -5.25
C GLU A 81 -21.76 -17.25 -4.48
N VAL A 82 -22.17 -17.10 -3.22
CA VAL A 82 -22.53 -18.22 -2.33
C VAL A 82 -23.83 -17.89 -1.61
N GLU A 83 -24.79 -18.81 -1.65
CA GLU A 83 -26.06 -18.72 -0.93
C GLU A 83 -26.30 -20.06 -0.21
N ASP A 84 -26.68 -20.02 1.06
CA ASP A 84 -26.92 -21.20 1.91
C ASP A 84 -25.76 -22.22 1.90
N GLY A 85 -24.51 -21.73 1.81
CA GLY A 85 -23.30 -22.56 1.77
C GLY A 85 -23.03 -23.24 0.44
N LYS A 86 -23.81 -22.95 -0.61
CA LYS A 86 -23.60 -23.47 -1.96
C LYS A 86 -23.08 -22.39 -2.89
N LEU A 87 -22.09 -22.75 -3.71
CA LEU A 87 -21.60 -21.88 -4.76
C LEU A 87 -22.66 -21.75 -5.86
N LEU A 88 -23.02 -20.52 -6.20
CA LEU A 88 -23.95 -20.20 -7.26
C LEU A 88 -23.28 -20.32 -8.64
N LEU A 89 -24.01 -20.86 -9.62
CA LEU A 89 -23.58 -20.81 -11.01
C LEU A 89 -23.54 -19.34 -11.49
N PRO A 90 -22.77 -19.01 -12.53
CA PRO A 90 -22.67 -17.64 -13.04
C PRO A 90 -24.02 -16.96 -13.30
N GLU A 91 -24.96 -17.70 -13.86
CA GLU A 91 -26.32 -17.25 -14.16
C GLU A 91 -27.24 -17.08 -12.94
N GLU A 92 -26.88 -17.70 -11.82
CA GLU A 92 -27.62 -17.62 -10.55
C GLU A 92 -27.12 -16.48 -9.64
N ARG A 93 -25.99 -15.87 -9.99
CA ARG A 93 -25.36 -14.82 -9.17
C ARG A 93 -26.26 -13.60 -9.06
N LYS A 94 -26.38 -13.10 -7.84
CA LYS A 94 -27.13 -11.88 -7.54
C LYS A 94 -26.17 -10.70 -7.47
N PHE A 95 -26.55 -9.60 -8.08
CA PHE A 95 -25.75 -8.39 -8.12
C PHE A 95 -26.37 -7.30 -7.26
N MET A 96 -25.54 -6.56 -6.54
CA MET A 96 -25.93 -5.26 -6.00
C MET A 96 -26.22 -4.29 -7.16
N SER A 97 -26.90 -3.16 -6.88
CA SER A 97 -27.14 -2.17 -7.94
C SER A 97 -25.82 -1.67 -8.53
N LYS A 98 -25.86 -1.27 -9.81
CA LYS A 98 -24.69 -0.77 -10.54
C LYS A 98 -24.04 0.41 -9.79
N GLU A 99 -24.86 1.35 -9.32
CA GLU A 99 -24.43 2.54 -8.62
C GLU A 99 -23.66 2.20 -7.33
N LEU A 100 -24.12 1.18 -6.58
CA LEU A 100 -23.44 0.74 -5.36
C LEU A 100 -22.13 0.04 -5.66
N ARG A 101 -22.05 -0.75 -6.73
CA ARG A 101 -20.83 -1.43 -7.15
C ARG A 101 -19.78 -0.42 -7.65
N GLU A 102 -20.19 0.52 -8.52
CA GLU A 102 -19.32 1.61 -9.01
C GLU A 102 -18.82 2.48 -7.86
N LYS A 103 -19.73 2.84 -6.94
CA LYS A 103 -19.36 3.59 -5.75
C LYS A 103 -18.35 2.84 -4.89
N ALA A 104 -18.52 1.54 -4.68
CA ALA A 104 -17.60 0.74 -3.88
C ALA A 104 -16.19 0.72 -4.48
N VAL A 105 -16.08 0.56 -5.81
CA VAL A 105 -14.78 0.62 -6.52
C VAL A 105 -14.16 2.01 -6.38
N LYS A 106 -14.95 3.06 -6.57
CA LYS A 106 -14.49 4.44 -6.41
C LYS A 106 -14.01 4.72 -5.00
N ASP A 107 -14.76 4.32 -3.98
CA ASP A 107 -14.39 4.48 -2.58
C ASP A 107 -13.08 3.73 -2.23
N ILE A 108 -12.86 2.53 -2.79
CA ILE A 108 -11.61 1.78 -2.63
C ILE A 108 -10.43 2.52 -3.27
N LEU A 109 -10.59 2.98 -4.50
CA LEU A 109 -9.54 3.73 -5.21
C LEU A 109 -9.24 5.06 -4.53
N ASP A 110 -10.24 5.76 -4.03
CA ASP A 110 -10.06 6.99 -3.24
C ASP A 110 -9.32 6.70 -1.93
N ALA A 111 -9.66 5.61 -1.23
CA ALA A 111 -8.98 5.21 0.00
C ALA A 111 -7.48 5.00 -0.21
N ILE A 112 -7.06 4.42 -1.35
CA ILE A 112 -5.63 4.24 -1.70
C ILE A 112 -4.90 5.59 -1.74
N THR A 113 -5.56 6.67 -2.15
CA THR A 113 -4.95 8.00 -2.26
C THR A 113 -4.71 8.69 -0.92
N VAL A 114 -5.42 8.28 0.12
CA VAL A 114 -5.39 8.88 1.46
C VAL A 114 -4.97 7.90 2.54
N PHE A 115 -4.28 6.85 2.16
CA PHE A 115 -3.83 5.82 3.09
C PHE A 115 -2.93 6.44 4.16
N THR A 116 -3.29 6.22 5.42
CA THR A 116 -2.51 6.73 6.57
C THR A 116 -2.04 5.58 7.44
N ARG A 117 -0.88 5.75 8.06
CA ARG A 117 -0.37 4.86 9.09
C ARG A 117 -0.10 5.63 10.36
N ASN A 118 -0.56 5.12 11.47
CA ASN A 118 -0.20 5.66 12.76
C ASN A 118 1.14 5.06 13.20
N ILE A 119 2.13 5.93 13.36
CA ILE A 119 3.44 5.58 13.86
C ILE A 119 3.62 6.32 15.19
N LYS A 120 3.66 5.58 16.29
CA LYS A 120 3.67 6.13 17.65
C LYS A 120 2.45 7.06 17.86
N HIS A 121 2.67 8.35 18.05
CA HIS A 121 1.62 9.34 18.28
C HIS A 121 1.34 10.22 17.06
N SER A 122 1.91 9.87 15.90
CA SER A 122 1.77 10.65 14.68
C SER A 122 1.09 9.84 13.58
N SER A 123 0.16 10.48 12.87
CA SER A 123 -0.45 9.92 11.66
C SER A 123 0.35 10.36 10.44
N VAL A 124 0.86 9.40 9.69
CA VAL A 124 1.67 9.64 8.48
C VAL A 124 0.86 9.26 7.26
N LEU A 125 0.73 10.19 6.31
CA LEU A 125 0.12 9.95 5.01
C LEU A 125 1.09 9.17 4.11
N LEU A 126 0.69 7.97 3.69
CA LEU A 126 1.42 7.15 2.73
C LEU A 126 1.05 7.57 1.30
N LYS A 127 1.44 8.79 0.93
CA LYS A 127 1.14 9.34 -0.39
C LYS A 127 1.86 8.55 -1.48
N PRO A 128 1.15 8.01 -2.49
CA PRO A 128 1.80 7.33 -3.59
C PRO A 128 2.68 8.30 -4.39
N LEU A 129 3.95 7.96 -4.55
CA LEU A 129 4.91 8.69 -5.37
C LEU A 129 4.96 8.15 -6.79
N ALA A 130 4.60 6.90 -6.98
CA ALA A 130 4.39 6.29 -8.29
C ALA A 130 3.14 5.42 -8.25
N VAL A 131 2.45 5.34 -9.35
CA VAL A 131 1.35 4.41 -9.61
C VAL A 131 1.56 3.81 -10.98
N ILE A 132 1.66 2.50 -11.02
CA ILE A 132 1.82 1.70 -12.24
C ILE A 132 0.73 0.64 -12.19
N GLY A 133 -0.13 0.61 -13.19
CA GLY A 133 -1.26 -0.30 -13.20
C GLY A 133 -2.28 0.07 -14.25
N GLY A 134 -3.53 -0.32 -14.04
CA GLY A 134 -4.61 -0.03 -14.98
C GLY A 134 -5.81 -0.94 -14.80
N ALA A 135 -6.69 -0.95 -15.80
CA ALA A 135 -7.82 -1.88 -15.88
C ALA A 135 -7.58 -2.88 -17.03
N PHE A 136 -7.47 -4.16 -16.67
CA PHE A 136 -7.09 -5.22 -17.59
C PHE A 136 -8.14 -6.34 -17.57
N ASP A 137 -8.23 -7.07 -18.68
CA ASP A 137 -9.16 -8.21 -18.84
C ASP A 137 -8.76 -9.43 -17.99
N LYS A 138 -7.57 -9.42 -17.39
CA LYS A 138 -7.05 -10.51 -16.56
C LYS A 138 -6.72 -10.01 -15.17
N VAL A 139 -7.14 -10.77 -14.16
CA VAL A 139 -6.85 -10.49 -12.74
C VAL A 139 -5.46 -11.02 -12.40
N VAL A 140 -4.43 -10.32 -12.85
CA VAL A 140 -3.01 -10.67 -12.63
C VAL A 140 -2.27 -9.44 -12.12
N PRO A 141 -1.39 -9.56 -11.12
CA PRO A 141 -0.55 -8.47 -10.66
C PRO A 141 0.64 -8.26 -11.62
N PHE A 142 0.38 -7.77 -12.84
CA PHE A 142 1.35 -7.68 -13.92
C PHE A 142 2.69 -7.05 -13.49
N PHE A 143 2.66 -5.98 -12.71
CA PHE A 143 3.83 -5.16 -12.37
C PHE A 143 4.41 -5.43 -10.98
N TRP A 144 4.10 -6.59 -10.39
CA TRP A 144 4.41 -6.83 -8.97
C TRP A 144 5.91 -6.84 -8.65
N ASP A 145 6.77 -7.21 -9.60
CA ASP A 145 8.23 -7.33 -9.42
C ASP A 145 9.04 -6.51 -10.43
N ASP A 146 8.40 -5.62 -11.16
CA ASP A 146 8.98 -4.89 -12.28
C ASP A 146 9.68 -3.58 -11.89
N VAL A 147 9.67 -3.25 -10.59
CA VAL A 147 10.27 -2.00 -10.10
C VAL A 147 11.56 -2.30 -9.36
N ASP A 148 12.68 -1.88 -9.92
CA ASP A 148 13.99 -1.97 -9.31
C ASP A 148 14.46 -0.62 -8.78
N TYR A 149 15.30 -0.65 -7.76
CA TYR A 149 15.88 0.55 -7.15
C TYR A 149 17.38 0.39 -7.02
N ASN A 150 18.13 1.36 -7.55
CA ASN A 150 19.56 1.46 -7.38
C ASN A 150 19.86 2.34 -6.15
N ALA A 151 20.31 1.70 -5.07
CA ALA A 151 20.61 2.38 -3.81
C ALA A 151 21.79 3.37 -3.90
N ASP A 152 22.72 3.17 -4.84
CA ASP A 152 23.89 4.01 -5.00
C ASP A 152 23.57 5.32 -5.73
N SER A 153 22.76 5.25 -6.80
CA SER A 153 22.32 6.43 -7.54
C SER A 153 21.03 7.05 -6.98
N GLY A 154 20.27 6.32 -6.18
CA GLY A 154 18.96 6.74 -5.69
C GLY A 154 17.89 6.78 -6.78
N GLU A 155 18.06 6.00 -7.86
CA GLU A 155 17.18 5.97 -9.02
C GLU A 155 16.36 4.71 -9.07
N ILE A 156 15.13 4.87 -9.57
CA ILE A 156 14.22 3.76 -9.86
C ILE A 156 14.40 3.36 -11.33
N ASN A 157 14.56 2.07 -11.59
CA ASN A 157 14.54 1.49 -12.92
C ASN A 157 13.16 0.84 -13.17
N LEU A 158 12.57 1.16 -14.30
CA LEU A 158 11.25 0.67 -14.73
C LEU A 158 11.36 -0.10 -16.08
N GLU A 159 12.51 -0.67 -16.37
CA GLU A 159 12.71 -1.48 -17.58
C GLU A 159 11.76 -2.68 -17.59
N GLY A 160 11.63 -3.37 -16.45
CA GLY A 160 10.68 -4.47 -16.27
C GLY A 160 9.24 -4.06 -16.58
N VAL A 161 8.82 -2.84 -16.17
CA VAL A 161 7.49 -2.33 -16.48
C VAL A 161 7.28 -2.17 -17.99
N ILE A 162 8.28 -1.66 -18.70
CA ILE A 162 8.23 -1.50 -20.16
C ILE A 162 8.13 -2.87 -20.82
N GLU A 163 8.98 -3.80 -20.44
CA GLU A 163 8.97 -5.18 -20.93
C GLU A 163 7.64 -5.87 -20.71
N THR A 164 7.03 -5.69 -19.53
CA THR A 164 5.71 -6.24 -19.20
C THR A 164 4.63 -5.67 -20.09
N ILE A 165 4.59 -4.32 -20.29
CA ILE A 165 3.61 -3.69 -21.18
C ILE A 165 3.74 -4.24 -22.59
N GLU A 166 4.94 -4.36 -23.14
CA GLU A 166 5.20 -4.85 -24.48
C GLU A 166 4.90 -6.34 -24.62
N SER A 167 5.39 -7.18 -23.70
CA SER A 167 5.24 -8.64 -23.75
C SER A 167 3.79 -9.09 -23.64
N TYR A 168 3.00 -8.42 -22.81
CA TYR A 168 1.57 -8.73 -22.66
C TYR A 168 0.67 -7.90 -23.57
N SER A 169 1.24 -7.03 -24.42
CA SER A 169 0.51 -6.13 -25.31
C SER A 169 -0.58 -5.34 -24.58
N LEU A 170 -0.23 -4.82 -23.39
CA LEU A 170 -1.18 -4.06 -22.58
C LEU A 170 -1.51 -2.75 -23.29
N LYS A 171 -2.81 -2.46 -23.44
CA LYS A 171 -3.28 -1.25 -24.11
C LYS A 171 -2.87 0.00 -23.33
N GLU A 172 -2.26 0.96 -23.98
CA GLU A 172 -1.87 2.24 -23.37
C GLU A 172 -3.06 2.97 -22.74
N SER A 173 -4.22 2.96 -23.42
CA SER A 173 -5.47 3.55 -22.91
C SER A 173 -5.95 2.96 -21.57
N ASN A 174 -5.58 1.72 -21.30
CA ASN A 174 -5.97 0.99 -20.10
C ASN A 174 -4.88 0.99 -19.02
N THR A 175 -3.68 1.47 -19.37
CA THR A 175 -2.51 1.46 -18.51
C THR A 175 -2.28 2.85 -17.92
N ILE A 176 -2.03 2.91 -16.62
CA ILE A 176 -1.61 4.11 -15.90
C ILE A 176 -0.12 4.00 -15.61
N LEU A 177 0.62 5.03 -16.03
CA LEU A 177 2.00 5.24 -15.66
C LEU A 177 2.13 6.65 -15.09
N ALA A 178 2.15 6.77 -13.78
CA ALA A 178 2.18 8.07 -13.10
C ALA A 178 3.29 8.11 -12.05
N ILE A 179 4.23 9.03 -12.22
CA ILE A 179 5.43 9.10 -11.40
C ILE A 179 5.72 10.55 -11.02
N ASN A 180 5.75 10.83 -9.73
CA ASN A 180 6.02 12.15 -9.20
C ASN A 180 7.47 12.57 -9.47
N ASP A 181 7.70 13.85 -9.82
CA ASP A 181 9.03 14.39 -10.12
C ASP A 181 10.05 14.30 -8.94
N ARG A 182 9.60 13.93 -7.74
CA ARG A 182 10.48 13.66 -6.59
C ARG A 182 11.26 12.35 -6.73
N LEU A 183 10.77 11.43 -7.55
CA LEU A 183 11.47 10.18 -7.85
C LEU A 183 12.40 10.38 -9.05
N LYS A 184 13.64 9.98 -8.86
CA LYS A 184 14.59 9.92 -9.96
C LYS A 184 14.39 8.60 -10.72
N ILE A 185 14.34 8.65 -12.02
CA ILE A 185 14.13 7.50 -12.91
C ILE A 185 15.30 7.41 -13.85
N SER A 186 15.96 6.26 -13.90
CA SER A 186 17.14 6.02 -14.74
C SER A 186 16.78 5.97 -16.24
N ASN A 187 15.65 5.36 -16.58
CA ASN A 187 15.20 5.13 -17.95
C ASN A 187 14.05 6.03 -18.42
N LYS A 188 14.01 7.28 -17.93
CA LYS A 188 12.93 8.25 -18.24
C LYS A 188 12.71 8.49 -19.73
N LYS A 189 13.76 8.42 -20.54
CA LYS A 189 13.64 8.64 -21.99
C LYS A 189 12.83 7.56 -22.70
N GLU A 190 12.96 6.32 -22.25
CA GLU A 190 12.24 5.17 -22.80
C GLU A 190 10.77 5.20 -22.40
N LEU A 191 10.48 5.75 -21.24
CA LEU A 191 9.11 5.95 -20.75
C LEU A 191 8.35 7.05 -21.46
N ASN A 192 9.05 7.98 -22.15
CA ASN A 192 8.41 9.07 -22.89
C ASN A 192 7.56 8.59 -24.09
N LYS A 193 7.73 7.35 -24.53
CA LYS A 193 6.85 6.72 -25.55
C LYS A 193 5.47 6.35 -24.98
N PHE A 194 5.33 6.30 -23.65
CA PHE A 194 4.08 6.08 -22.96
C PHE A 194 3.54 7.40 -22.40
N ASN A 195 2.25 7.48 -22.16
CA ASN A 195 1.62 8.66 -21.58
C ASN A 195 1.96 8.77 -20.07
N LEU A 196 3.14 9.31 -19.78
CA LEU A 196 3.66 9.45 -18.42
C LEU A 196 3.06 10.68 -17.73
N SER A 197 2.27 10.46 -16.68
CA SER A 197 1.73 11.50 -15.81
C SER A 197 2.67 11.83 -14.64
N LYS A 198 2.62 13.06 -14.14
CA LYS A 198 3.34 13.49 -12.92
C LYS A 198 2.50 13.41 -11.66
N TYR A 199 1.23 13.04 -11.78
CA TYR A 199 0.23 13.16 -10.73
C TYR A 199 -0.40 11.82 -10.36
N PRO A 200 0.29 10.93 -9.61
CA PRO A 200 -0.21 9.60 -9.27
C PRO A 200 -1.63 9.59 -8.68
N VAL A 201 -1.90 10.46 -7.71
CA VAL A 201 -3.23 10.57 -7.07
C VAL A 201 -4.31 10.96 -8.08
N LYS A 202 -3.99 11.86 -9.01
CA LYS A 202 -4.94 12.28 -10.05
C LYS A 202 -5.28 11.13 -10.99
N GLU A 203 -4.29 10.34 -11.37
CA GLU A 203 -4.51 9.21 -12.28
C GLU A 203 -5.31 8.07 -11.65
N ILE A 204 -5.14 7.83 -10.34
CA ILE A 204 -6.04 6.89 -9.62
C ILE A 204 -7.49 7.38 -9.68
N LYS A 205 -7.73 8.68 -9.46
CA LYS A 205 -9.08 9.26 -9.53
C LYS A 205 -9.65 9.24 -10.93
N ASN A 206 -8.82 9.56 -11.93
CA ASN A 206 -9.22 9.48 -13.34
C ASN A 206 -9.63 8.05 -13.71
N LEU A 207 -8.89 7.03 -13.25
CA LEU A 207 -9.26 5.64 -13.46
C LEU A 207 -10.62 5.33 -12.82
N ALA A 208 -10.83 5.77 -11.58
CA ALA A 208 -12.09 5.57 -10.87
C ALA A 208 -13.30 6.20 -11.59
N ASP A 209 -13.11 7.37 -12.20
CA ASP A 209 -14.17 8.08 -12.94
C ASP A 209 -14.45 7.47 -14.32
N ARG A 210 -13.48 6.76 -14.90
CA ARG A 210 -13.61 6.06 -16.20
C ARG A 210 -14.23 4.68 -16.08
N LEU A 211 -14.22 4.05 -14.91
CA LEU A 211 -14.80 2.73 -14.71
C LEU A 211 -16.32 2.83 -14.58
N GLU A 212 -17.04 2.04 -15.40
CA GLU A 212 -18.50 1.95 -15.36
C GLU A 212 -18.99 0.51 -15.60
N ILE A 213 -20.21 0.24 -15.21
CA ILE A 213 -20.88 -1.05 -15.43
C ILE A 213 -21.90 -0.89 -16.55
N GLY A 214 -21.76 -1.71 -17.61
CA GLY A 214 -22.69 -1.79 -18.72
C GLY A 214 -24.04 -2.42 -18.36
N GLU A 215 -24.94 -2.51 -19.34
CA GLU A 215 -26.25 -3.15 -19.16
C GLU A 215 -26.16 -4.66 -18.92
N ASP A 216 -25.08 -5.27 -19.39
CA ASP A 216 -24.75 -6.69 -19.21
C ASP A 216 -24.08 -7.03 -17.86
N ASN A 217 -24.00 -6.06 -16.93
CA ASN A 217 -23.28 -6.14 -15.66
C ASN A 217 -21.76 -6.32 -15.75
N MET A 218 -21.17 -6.14 -16.94
CA MET A 218 -19.72 -6.15 -17.14
C MET A 218 -19.13 -4.77 -16.92
N TRP A 219 -17.86 -4.74 -16.49
CA TRP A 219 -17.12 -3.51 -16.31
C TRP A 219 -16.49 -3.03 -17.61
N TYR A 220 -16.56 -1.74 -17.83
CA TYR A 220 -15.99 -1.06 -18.99
C TYR A 220 -15.14 0.13 -18.56
N LEU A 221 -14.19 0.47 -19.39
CA LEU A 221 -13.38 1.68 -19.23
C LEU A 221 -13.80 2.66 -20.32
N LYS A 222 -14.37 3.81 -19.89
CA LYS A 222 -14.70 4.92 -20.81
C LYS A 222 -13.45 5.43 -21.51
N GLU A 223 -13.59 5.79 -22.76
CA GLU A 223 -12.53 6.45 -23.55
C GLU A 223 -12.19 7.86 -23.03
#